data_4b8ee83e6ee92bc6da71bec150b86ca9
#
_entry.id   4b8ee83e6ee92bc6da71bec150b86ca9
#
_cell.length_a   1.000
_cell.length_b   1.000
_cell.length_c   1.000
_cell.angle_alpha   90.00
_cell.angle_beta   90.00
_cell.angle_gamma   90.00
#
_symmetry.space_group_name_H-M   'P 1'
#
loop_
_entity.id
_entity.type
_entity.pdbx_description
1 polymer ?
#
loop_
_entity_poly.entity_id
_entity_poly.type
_entity_poly.pdbx_seq_one_letter_code
_entity_poly.pdbx_strand_id
1 'polypeptide(L)'
;MTNQQRNIAIRGAGVVGLWQALVLARRGHKVTVCERSPVPFAHACSLYAGAMLAPNCEKETAELIVRDLGRRGLALWRATYPGAVANGTLVVALQRDRAELDRFARMTEGHQRLSPAELATAEPALVDRFAGGLYYADEGHLSPEPALHFLLEQAQAAGADVRFSEGELPADADLVIDCRGLAAKGDLPNLRGVRGERIVVKSREVNFSRPVRLLHPRFPVYVVPWGKGVYMIGATVIESEEAGPISVRSALDLLSTAYALDPAFAEAEIVLQGAGARPAFPDNRPRIIVAERYIYVNGLYRHGFLLAPVLAELVADYIETGATDPEVFVADSR
;
A
#
# COMPACT_ATOMS: atom_id res chain seq x y z
N MET A 1 -20.64 1.38 28.62
CA MET A 1 -21.57 2.08 27.73
C MET A 1 -21.98 1.08 26.67
N THR A 2 -23.28 0.84 26.44
CA THR A 2 -23.75 -0.08 25.40
C THR A 2 -23.32 0.48 24.04
N ASN A 3 -22.51 -0.28 23.33
CA ASN A 3 -22.06 0.08 21.99
C ASN A 3 -23.32 0.17 21.07
N GLN A 4 -23.76 1.39 20.77
CA GLN A 4 -24.99 1.58 19.98
C GLN A 4 -24.68 1.26 18.53
N GLN A 5 -25.33 0.25 17.97
CA GLN A 5 -25.25 -0.07 16.55
C GLN A 5 -25.62 1.17 15.71
N ARG A 6 -24.81 1.50 14.74
CA ARG A 6 -25.02 2.61 13.79
C ARG A 6 -25.20 2.09 12.37
N ASN A 7 -25.93 2.84 11.54
CA ASN A 7 -25.96 2.65 10.11
C ASN A 7 -24.83 3.48 9.48
N ILE A 8 -23.81 2.81 8.96
CA ILE A 8 -22.61 3.45 8.42
C ILE A 8 -22.53 3.21 6.92
N ALA A 9 -22.48 4.30 6.15
CA ALA A 9 -22.21 4.23 4.72
C ALA A 9 -20.72 4.48 4.45
N ILE A 10 -20.12 3.69 3.58
CA ILE A 10 -18.72 3.83 3.16
C ILE A 10 -18.70 4.15 1.67
N ARG A 11 -18.00 5.21 1.27
CA ARG A 11 -17.79 5.59 -0.13
C ARG A 11 -16.44 5.09 -0.62
N GLY A 12 -16.45 4.21 -1.62
CA GLY A 12 -15.26 3.64 -2.25
C GLY A 12 -14.85 2.28 -1.67
N ALA A 13 -14.69 1.29 -2.57
CA ALA A 13 -14.31 -0.09 -2.27
C ALA A 13 -12.82 -0.39 -2.54
N GLY A 14 -11.94 0.59 -2.40
CA GLY A 14 -10.49 0.37 -2.37
C GLY A 14 -10.03 -0.27 -1.05
N VAL A 15 -8.72 -0.50 -0.89
CA VAL A 15 -8.15 -1.15 0.30
C VAL A 15 -8.58 -0.46 1.60
N VAL A 16 -8.68 0.87 1.62
CA VAL A 16 -9.11 1.63 2.81
C VAL A 16 -10.58 1.35 3.13
N GLY A 17 -11.48 1.49 2.14
CA GLY A 17 -12.90 1.27 2.35
C GLY A 17 -13.25 -0.16 2.73
N LEU A 18 -12.57 -1.16 2.16
CA LEU A 18 -12.78 -2.56 2.52
C LEU A 18 -12.31 -2.89 3.94
N TRP A 19 -11.19 -2.32 4.40
CA TRP A 19 -10.77 -2.48 5.79
C TRP A 19 -11.74 -1.80 6.76
N GLN A 20 -12.23 -0.58 6.43
CA GLN A 20 -13.29 0.07 7.21
C GLN A 20 -14.54 -0.81 7.30
N ALA A 21 -14.98 -1.36 6.16
CA ALA A 21 -16.15 -2.22 6.12
C ALA A 21 -15.99 -3.48 6.98
N LEU A 22 -14.85 -4.15 6.85
CA LEU A 22 -14.55 -5.36 7.60
C LEU A 22 -14.53 -5.13 9.11
N VAL A 23 -13.80 -4.09 9.56
CA VAL A 23 -13.64 -3.79 10.98
C VAL A 23 -14.98 -3.39 11.60
N LEU A 24 -15.71 -2.48 10.97
CA LEU A 24 -16.96 -1.95 11.49
C LEU A 24 -18.08 -3.01 11.50
N ALA A 25 -18.16 -3.85 10.46
CA ALA A 25 -19.11 -4.95 10.44
C ALA A 25 -18.82 -5.99 11.54
N ARG A 26 -17.53 -6.33 11.76
CA ARG A 26 -17.11 -7.21 12.87
C ARG A 26 -17.40 -6.62 14.25
N ARG A 27 -17.44 -5.29 14.38
CA ARG A 27 -17.84 -4.59 15.62
C ARG A 27 -19.36 -4.42 15.77
N GLY A 28 -20.15 -4.99 14.84
CA GLY A 28 -21.61 -5.07 14.94
C GLY A 28 -22.36 -3.86 14.38
N HIS A 29 -21.72 -2.98 13.65
CA HIS A 29 -22.38 -1.88 12.93
C HIS A 29 -23.05 -2.43 11.65
N LYS A 30 -24.14 -1.79 11.21
CA LYS A 30 -24.75 -2.02 9.89
C LYS A 30 -23.97 -1.21 8.86
N VAL A 31 -23.25 -1.87 7.96
CA VAL A 31 -22.33 -1.25 7.03
C VAL A 31 -22.81 -1.43 5.59
N THR A 32 -22.88 -0.34 4.83
CA THR A 32 -23.13 -0.35 3.38
C THR A 32 -21.96 0.32 2.68
N VAL A 33 -21.31 -0.38 1.76
CA VAL A 33 -20.23 0.17 0.91
C VAL A 33 -20.81 0.50 -0.46
N CYS A 34 -20.64 1.74 -0.91
CA CYS A 34 -21.09 2.23 -2.22
C CYS A 34 -19.86 2.49 -3.11
N GLU A 35 -19.74 1.74 -4.22
CA GLU A 35 -18.71 1.89 -5.22
C GLU A 35 -19.32 2.19 -6.59
N ARG A 36 -18.91 3.28 -7.21
CA ARG A 36 -19.46 3.74 -8.49
C ARG A 36 -19.09 2.85 -9.67
N SER A 37 -17.93 2.16 -9.60
CA SER A 37 -17.48 1.27 -10.65
C SER A 37 -18.31 -0.02 -10.68
N PRO A 38 -18.79 -0.48 -11.87
CA PRO A 38 -19.44 -1.78 -11.99
C PRO A 38 -18.45 -2.96 -11.87
N VAL A 39 -17.18 -2.71 -12.17
CA VAL A 39 -16.13 -3.73 -12.08
C VAL A 39 -15.35 -3.51 -10.80
N PRO A 40 -15.29 -4.51 -9.90
CA PRO A 40 -14.53 -4.40 -8.67
C PRO A 40 -13.09 -3.94 -8.92
N PHE A 41 -12.66 -2.92 -8.17
CA PHE A 41 -11.30 -2.39 -8.12
C PHE A 41 -10.77 -1.74 -9.41
N ALA A 42 -11.48 -1.77 -10.54
CA ALA A 42 -10.97 -1.31 -11.85
C ALA A 42 -10.39 0.11 -11.82
N HIS A 43 -10.94 0.99 -10.98
CA HIS A 43 -10.48 2.37 -10.81
C HIS A 43 -9.80 2.62 -9.45
N ALA A 44 -9.61 1.58 -8.64
CA ALA A 44 -8.95 1.73 -7.35
C ALA A 44 -7.43 1.84 -7.53
N CYS A 45 -6.84 2.93 -7.03
CA CYS A 45 -5.37 3.07 -6.97
C CYS A 45 -4.70 1.86 -6.29
N SER A 46 -5.39 1.22 -5.36
CA SER A 46 -4.95 0.02 -4.65
C SER A 46 -4.58 -1.14 -5.59
N LEU A 47 -5.29 -1.29 -6.73
CA LEU A 47 -4.98 -2.35 -7.68
C LEU A 47 -3.56 -2.20 -8.26
N TYR A 48 -3.06 -0.96 -8.36
CA TYR A 48 -1.75 -0.64 -8.94
C TYR A 48 -0.62 -0.60 -7.90
N ALA A 49 -0.88 -0.92 -6.63
CA ALA A 49 0.13 -0.93 -5.58
C ALA A 49 1.12 -2.08 -5.74
N GLY A 50 2.34 -1.91 -5.21
CA GLY A 50 3.29 -3.01 -5.00
C GLY A 50 2.95 -3.86 -3.80
N ALA A 51 2.18 -3.29 -2.89
CA ALA A 51 1.73 -3.91 -1.64
C ALA A 51 2.87 -4.50 -0.79
N MET A 52 4.00 -3.79 -0.75
CA MET A 52 5.01 -4.00 0.29
C MET A 52 4.45 -3.56 1.63
N LEU A 53 4.63 -4.38 2.64
CA LEU A 53 4.34 -4.10 4.03
C LEU A 53 5.68 -3.89 4.75
N ALA A 54 6.30 -2.73 4.48
CA ALA A 54 7.70 -2.45 4.76
C ALA A 54 7.88 -1.20 5.63
N PRO A 55 7.37 -1.19 6.89
CA PRO A 55 7.33 -0.01 7.73
C PRO A 55 8.72 0.58 8.02
N ASN A 56 9.73 -0.26 8.15
CA ASN A 56 11.08 0.19 8.49
C ASN A 56 11.78 0.80 7.26
N CYS A 57 11.62 0.20 6.07
CA CYS A 57 12.14 0.76 4.82
C CYS A 57 11.49 2.10 4.45
N GLU A 58 10.19 2.26 4.70
CA GLU A 58 9.49 3.51 4.37
C GLU A 58 9.95 4.70 5.24
N LYS A 59 10.57 4.46 6.42
CA LYS A 59 11.16 5.50 7.26
C LYS A 59 12.22 6.34 6.52
N GLU A 60 12.81 5.84 5.44
CA GLU A 60 13.77 6.63 4.63
C GLU A 60 13.20 7.98 4.19
N THR A 61 11.92 8.02 3.85
CA THR A 61 11.26 9.20 3.27
C THR A 61 9.95 9.57 3.94
N ALA A 62 9.44 8.74 4.83
CA ALA A 62 8.18 8.96 5.50
C ALA A 62 8.38 9.38 6.97
N GLU A 63 7.38 10.07 7.52
CA GLU A 63 7.33 10.44 8.92
C GLU A 63 7.28 9.20 9.84
N LEU A 64 7.73 9.36 11.09
CA LEU A 64 7.77 8.26 12.07
C LEU A 64 6.42 7.59 12.29
N ILE A 65 5.34 8.36 12.22
CA ILE A 65 3.98 7.84 12.36
C ILE A 65 3.65 6.76 11.33
N VAL A 66 4.16 6.87 10.10
CA VAL A 66 3.96 5.86 9.04
C VAL A 66 4.63 4.54 9.42
N ARG A 67 5.84 4.59 10.01
CA ARG A 67 6.52 3.40 10.54
C ARG A 67 5.75 2.76 11.68
N ASP A 68 5.34 3.56 12.66
CA ASP A 68 4.75 3.06 13.90
C ASP A 68 3.35 2.48 13.67
N LEU A 69 2.51 3.18 12.92
CA LEU A 69 1.23 2.64 12.46
C LEU A 69 1.43 1.48 11.47
N GLY A 70 2.45 1.56 10.63
CA GLY A 70 2.78 0.50 9.67
C GLY A 70 3.15 -0.83 10.32
N ARG A 71 3.86 -0.84 11.44
CA ARG A 71 4.13 -2.06 12.22
C ARG A 71 2.83 -2.69 12.74
N ARG A 72 1.90 -1.88 13.23
CA ARG A 72 0.56 -2.35 13.62
C ARG A 72 -0.22 -2.86 12.42
N GLY A 73 -0.18 -2.14 11.29
CA GLY A 73 -0.84 -2.51 10.03
C GLY A 73 -0.34 -3.85 9.48
N LEU A 74 0.96 -4.09 9.49
CA LEU A 74 1.55 -5.37 9.11
C LEU A 74 1.06 -6.52 10.00
N ALA A 75 1.00 -6.31 11.33
CA ALA A 75 0.49 -7.30 12.26
C ALA A 75 -0.98 -7.65 11.99
N LEU A 76 -1.81 -6.64 11.69
CA LEU A 76 -3.22 -6.82 11.33
C LEU A 76 -3.39 -7.59 10.01
N TRP A 77 -2.57 -7.30 8.99
CA TRP A 77 -2.58 -8.06 7.74
C TRP A 77 -2.25 -9.54 7.97
N ARG A 78 -1.19 -9.82 8.73
CA ARG A 78 -0.79 -11.19 9.07
C ARG A 78 -1.86 -11.96 9.84
N ALA A 79 -2.58 -11.29 10.73
CA ALA A 79 -3.67 -11.88 11.50
C ALA A 79 -4.93 -12.12 10.66
N THR A 80 -5.12 -11.36 9.57
CA THR A 80 -6.39 -11.34 8.81
C THR A 80 -6.27 -12.09 7.49
N TYR A 81 -5.19 -11.89 6.73
CA TYR A 81 -5.05 -12.40 5.37
C TYR A 81 -3.98 -13.49 5.27
N PRO A 82 -4.35 -14.76 5.00
CA PRO A 82 -3.40 -15.87 4.90
C PRO A 82 -2.36 -15.71 3.78
N GLY A 83 -2.64 -14.89 2.76
CA GLY A 83 -1.72 -14.58 1.67
C GLY A 83 -0.71 -13.47 1.98
N ALA A 84 -0.69 -12.94 3.20
CA ALA A 84 0.34 -12.00 3.63
C ALA A 84 1.65 -12.76 3.92
N VAL A 85 2.68 -12.50 3.12
CA VAL A 85 4.00 -13.13 3.25
C VAL A 85 4.87 -12.26 4.14
N ALA A 86 5.38 -12.81 5.25
CA ALA A 86 6.22 -12.12 6.23
C ALA A 86 7.60 -12.78 6.28
N ASN A 87 8.39 -12.57 5.24
CA ASN A 87 9.73 -13.15 5.09
C ASN A 87 10.82 -12.08 4.89
N GLY A 88 10.50 -10.84 5.22
CA GLY A 88 11.41 -9.70 5.21
C GLY A 88 11.54 -9.03 3.84
N THR A 89 12.33 -7.96 3.83
CA THR A 89 12.72 -7.18 2.65
C THR A 89 14.24 -7.10 2.56
N LEU A 90 14.78 -7.21 1.36
CA LEU A 90 16.19 -6.95 1.09
C LEU A 90 16.36 -5.60 0.40
N VAL A 91 17.40 -4.87 0.80
CA VAL A 91 17.82 -3.61 0.16
C VAL A 91 19.26 -3.77 -0.28
N VAL A 92 19.52 -3.57 -1.56
CA VAL A 92 20.84 -3.71 -2.18
C VAL A 92 21.19 -2.49 -3.00
N ALA A 93 22.46 -2.29 -3.28
CA ALA A 93 22.96 -1.25 -4.17
C ALA A 93 24.11 -1.82 -5.04
N LEU A 94 24.21 -1.31 -6.26
CA LEU A 94 25.36 -1.63 -7.11
C LEU A 94 26.64 -1.10 -6.44
N GLN A 95 27.77 -1.71 -6.76
CA GLN A 95 29.07 -1.34 -6.16
C GLN A 95 29.37 0.18 -6.28
N ARG A 96 29.04 0.79 -7.42
CA ARG A 96 29.22 2.23 -7.66
C ARG A 96 28.29 3.10 -6.79
N ASP A 97 27.16 2.56 -6.33
CA ASP A 97 26.12 3.24 -5.57
C ASP A 97 26.13 2.85 -4.08
N ARG A 98 27.22 2.23 -3.59
CA ARG A 98 27.34 1.74 -2.20
C ARG A 98 27.06 2.82 -1.16
N ALA A 99 27.40 4.07 -1.45
CA ALA A 99 27.12 5.18 -0.56
C ALA A 99 25.61 5.36 -0.27
N GLU A 100 24.74 5.01 -1.24
CA GLU A 100 23.29 5.04 -1.05
C GLU A 100 22.83 3.99 -0.05
N LEU A 101 23.45 2.80 -0.05
CA LEU A 101 23.14 1.75 0.94
C LEU A 101 23.49 2.21 2.37
N ASP A 102 24.65 2.88 2.51
CA ASP A 102 25.07 3.42 3.81
C ASP A 102 24.19 4.61 4.26
N ARG A 103 23.75 5.46 3.33
CA ARG A 103 22.79 6.52 3.59
C ARG A 103 21.46 5.93 4.05
N PHE A 104 20.92 4.96 3.32
CA PHE A 104 19.66 4.29 3.64
C PHE A 104 19.70 3.64 5.03
N ALA A 105 20.80 2.96 5.37
CA ALA A 105 20.99 2.35 6.67
C ALA A 105 20.98 3.35 7.83
N ARG A 106 21.50 4.58 7.62
CA ARG A 106 21.45 5.63 8.65
C ARG A 106 20.06 6.24 8.83
N MET A 107 19.24 6.21 7.77
CA MET A 107 17.89 6.81 7.77
C MET A 107 16.81 5.84 8.24
N THR A 108 17.12 4.55 8.30
CA THR A 108 16.18 3.47 8.64
C THR A 108 16.62 2.68 9.86
N GLU A 109 15.73 1.89 10.41
CA GLU A 109 15.97 1.07 11.61
C GLU A 109 15.53 -0.38 11.38
N GLY A 110 15.92 -1.29 12.29
CA GLY A 110 15.46 -2.68 12.29
C GLY A 110 16.08 -3.55 11.18
N HIS A 111 17.17 -3.10 10.57
CA HIS A 111 17.90 -3.87 9.58
C HIS A 111 19.11 -4.59 10.18
N GLN A 112 19.44 -5.72 9.56
CA GLN A 112 20.71 -6.40 9.68
C GLN A 112 21.54 -6.12 8.43
N ARG A 113 22.82 -5.75 8.60
CA ARG A 113 23.76 -5.73 7.46
C ARG A 113 24.18 -7.13 7.12
N LEU A 114 24.08 -7.49 5.85
CA LEU A 114 24.50 -8.78 5.33
C LEU A 114 25.80 -8.65 4.54
N SER A 115 26.74 -9.52 4.82
CA SER A 115 27.88 -9.81 3.94
C SER A 115 27.42 -10.47 2.63
N PRO A 116 28.27 -10.58 1.60
CA PRO A 116 27.93 -11.29 0.36
C PRO A 116 27.45 -12.73 0.59
N ALA A 117 28.09 -13.46 1.51
CA ALA A 117 27.73 -14.84 1.82
C ALA A 117 26.37 -14.95 2.52
N GLU A 118 26.08 -14.05 3.47
CA GLU A 118 24.79 -13.99 4.15
C GLU A 118 23.68 -13.55 3.17
N LEU A 119 23.96 -12.61 2.26
CA LEU A 119 23.03 -12.20 1.22
C LEU A 119 22.68 -13.35 0.27
N ALA A 120 23.69 -14.12 -0.16
CA ALA A 120 23.51 -15.31 -0.99
C ALA A 120 22.69 -16.39 -0.27
N THR A 121 22.83 -16.51 1.05
CA THR A 121 22.03 -17.44 1.87
C THR A 121 20.59 -16.94 2.00
N ALA A 122 20.39 -15.63 2.22
CA ALA A 122 19.05 -15.04 2.36
C ALA A 122 18.28 -15.04 1.04
N GLU A 123 18.96 -14.77 -0.09
CA GLU A 123 18.37 -14.73 -1.43
C GLU A 123 19.38 -15.23 -2.47
N PRO A 124 19.37 -16.55 -2.77
CA PRO A 124 20.35 -17.17 -3.68
C PRO A 124 20.41 -16.54 -5.08
N ALA A 125 19.33 -15.96 -5.55
CA ALA A 125 19.28 -15.26 -6.83
C ALA A 125 20.17 -14.01 -6.89
N LEU A 126 20.67 -13.52 -5.74
CA LEU A 126 21.56 -12.36 -5.64
C LEU A 126 23.05 -12.73 -5.47
N VAL A 127 23.39 -14.02 -5.53
CA VAL A 127 24.77 -14.49 -5.37
C VAL A 127 25.69 -13.81 -6.39
N ASP A 128 26.89 -13.40 -5.94
CA ASP A 128 27.94 -12.77 -6.74
C ASP A 128 27.56 -11.45 -7.45
N ARG A 129 26.38 -10.89 -7.15
CA ARG A 129 25.90 -9.66 -7.77
C ARG A 129 26.14 -8.40 -6.94
N PHE A 130 26.09 -8.55 -5.63
CA PHE A 130 26.15 -7.43 -4.69
C PHE A 130 27.17 -7.68 -3.60
N ALA A 131 27.87 -6.63 -3.19
CA ALA A 131 28.87 -6.69 -2.13
C ALA A 131 28.26 -6.80 -0.71
N GLY A 132 26.95 -7.00 -0.61
CA GLY A 132 26.18 -7.10 0.61
C GLY A 132 24.85 -6.37 0.49
N GLY A 133 24.11 -6.31 1.59
CA GLY A 133 22.80 -5.68 1.62
C GLY A 133 22.31 -5.35 3.03
N LEU A 134 21.09 -4.86 3.12
CA LEU A 134 20.36 -4.70 4.38
C LEU A 134 19.15 -5.62 4.36
N TYR A 135 18.94 -6.35 5.43
CA TYR A 135 17.80 -7.24 5.61
C TYR A 135 16.89 -6.73 6.73
N TYR A 136 15.62 -6.57 6.42
CA TYR A 136 14.56 -6.16 7.33
C TYR A 136 13.65 -7.35 7.59
N ALA A 137 13.92 -8.11 8.66
CA ALA A 137 13.22 -9.35 8.96
C ALA A 137 11.72 -9.15 9.27
N ASP A 138 11.38 -8.02 9.90
CA ASP A 138 10.02 -7.70 10.35
C ASP A 138 9.19 -6.99 9.27
N GLU A 139 9.43 -7.32 8.00
CA GLU A 139 8.68 -6.78 6.88
C GLU A 139 8.03 -7.89 6.06
N GLY A 140 7.15 -7.49 5.15
CA GLY A 140 6.44 -8.44 4.32
C GLY A 140 5.86 -7.83 3.05
N HIS A 141 5.05 -8.61 2.38
CA HIS A 141 4.35 -8.19 1.17
C HIS A 141 3.11 -9.04 0.93
N LEU A 142 2.31 -8.62 -0.03
CA LEU A 142 1.16 -9.37 -0.52
C LEU A 142 0.90 -9.03 -2.00
N SER A 143 0.03 -9.80 -2.63
CA SER A 143 -0.49 -9.48 -3.97
C SER A 143 -1.75 -8.64 -3.83
N PRO A 144 -1.83 -7.43 -4.45
CA PRO A 144 -2.96 -6.51 -4.26
C PRO A 144 -4.31 -7.10 -4.61
N GLU A 145 -4.45 -7.64 -5.82
CA GLU A 145 -5.75 -8.11 -6.33
C GLU A 145 -6.34 -9.26 -5.50
N PRO A 146 -5.61 -10.34 -5.19
CA PRO A 146 -6.11 -11.39 -4.29
C PRO A 146 -6.45 -10.87 -2.89
N ALA A 147 -5.67 -9.92 -2.36
CA ALA A 147 -5.94 -9.34 -1.05
C ALA A 147 -7.21 -8.47 -1.04
N LEU A 148 -7.47 -7.71 -2.10
CA LEU A 148 -8.70 -6.93 -2.25
C LEU A 148 -9.94 -7.83 -2.35
N HIS A 149 -9.87 -8.90 -3.15
CA HIS A 149 -10.96 -9.88 -3.24
C HIS A 149 -11.21 -10.56 -1.90
N PHE A 150 -10.16 -10.97 -1.21
CA PHE A 150 -10.29 -11.55 0.13
C PHE A 150 -10.96 -10.58 1.12
N LEU A 151 -10.54 -9.30 1.15
CA LEU A 151 -11.17 -8.30 2.01
C LEU A 151 -12.65 -8.09 1.68
N LEU A 152 -13.00 -8.06 0.39
CA LEU A 152 -14.37 -7.96 -0.07
C LEU A 152 -15.22 -9.13 0.47
N GLU A 153 -14.76 -10.36 0.27
CA GLU A 153 -15.42 -11.56 0.76
C GLU A 153 -15.57 -11.57 2.29
N GLN A 154 -14.51 -11.17 3.01
CA GLN A 154 -14.55 -11.10 4.47
C GLN A 154 -15.49 -10.01 5.00
N ALA A 155 -15.54 -8.85 4.35
CA ALA A 155 -16.46 -7.77 4.71
C ALA A 155 -17.92 -8.22 4.51
N GLN A 156 -18.22 -8.88 3.38
CA GLN A 156 -19.54 -9.43 3.09
C GLN A 156 -19.91 -10.55 4.07
N ALA A 157 -18.99 -11.46 4.38
CA ALA A 157 -19.18 -12.52 5.37
C ALA A 157 -19.42 -11.97 6.79
N ALA A 158 -18.85 -10.80 7.11
CA ALA A 158 -19.11 -10.09 8.36
C ALA A 158 -20.44 -9.31 8.36
N GLY A 159 -21.20 -9.32 7.26
CA GLY A 159 -22.51 -8.69 7.14
C GLY A 159 -22.50 -7.31 6.48
N ALA A 160 -21.39 -6.85 5.89
CA ALA A 160 -21.37 -5.61 5.11
C ALA A 160 -22.09 -5.81 3.76
N ASP A 161 -22.97 -4.88 3.40
CA ASP A 161 -23.61 -4.80 2.10
C ASP A 161 -22.72 -4.00 1.13
N VAL A 162 -22.09 -4.67 0.15
CA VAL A 162 -21.17 -4.02 -0.79
C VAL A 162 -21.83 -3.92 -2.15
N ARG A 163 -22.07 -2.68 -2.59
CA ARG A 163 -22.80 -2.34 -3.81
C ARG A 163 -21.89 -1.72 -4.84
N PHE A 164 -21.76 -2.38 -5.98
CA PHE A 164 -21.09 -1.87 -7.17
C PHE A 164 -22.10 -1.20 -8.11
N SER A 165 -21.64 -0.31 -8.98
CA SER A 165 -22.48 0.53 -9.86
C SER A 165 -23.36 1.52 -9.08
N GLU A 166 -23.07 1.76 -7.81
CA GLU A 166 -23.86 2.62 -6.96
C GLU A 166 -22.99 3.74 -6.36
N GLY A 167 -23.30 4.98 -6.72
CA GLY A 167 -22.62 6.16 -6.17
C GLY A 167 -23.45 6.88 -5.09
N GLU A 168 -24.73 6.55 -4.96
CA GLU A 168 -25.64 7.15 -3.98
C GLU A 168 -25.53 6.46 -2.63
N LEU A 169 -25.60 7.28 -1.58
CA LEU A 169 -25.54 6.79 -0.20
C LEU A 169 -26.93 6.44 0.30
N PRO A 170 -27.08 5.44 1.17
CA PRO A 170 -28.33 5.18 1.88
C PRO A 170 -28.81 6.43 2.63
N ALA A 171 -30.07 6.79 2.45
CA ALA A 171 -30.63 7.98 3.08
C ALA A 171 -30.70 7.88 4.61
N ASP A 172 -30.74 6.66 5.15
CA ASP A 172 -30.80 6.33 6.58
C ASP A 172 -29.41 6.17 7.22
N ALA A 173 -28.33 6.53 6.53
CA ALA A 173 -26.98 6.46 7.10
C ALA A 173 -26.78 7.52 8.19
N ASP A 174 -26.42 7.07 9.40
CA ASP A 174 -26.09 7.94 10.53
C ASP A 174 -24.73 8.63 10.31
N LEU A 175 -23.80 7.92 9.67
CA LEU A 175 -22.43 8.34 9.46
C LEU A 175 -21.93 7.91 8.07
N VAL A 176 -21.11 8.73 7.44
CA VAL A 176 -20.48 8.45 6.15
C VAL A 176 -18.96 8.41 6.31
N ILE A 177 -18.34 7.32 5.90
CA ILE A 177 -16.88 7.21 5.83
C ILE A 177 -16.46 7.35 4.37
N ASP A 178 -15.73 8.40 4.04
CA ASP A 178 -15.28 8.65 2.69
C ASP A 178 -13.85 8.13 2.46
N CYS A 179 -13.76 7.08 1.65
CA CYS A 179 -12.53 6.38 1.28
C CYS A 179 -12.25 6.42 -0.23
N ARG A 180 -12.78 7.43 -0.95
CA ARG A 180 -12.69 7.52 -2.43
C ARG A 180 -11.29 7.86 -2.95
N GLY A 181 -10.30 8.02 -2.08
CA GLY A 181 -8.95 8.41 -2.50
C GLY A 181 -8.96 9.76 -3.22
N LEU A 182 -8.31 9.85 -4.38
CA LEU A 182 -8.21 11.11 -5.13
C LEU A 182 -9.58 11.66 -5.59
N ALA A 183 -10.59 10.81 -5.74
CA ALA A 183 -11.93 11.27 -6.10
C ALA A 183 -12.62 12.10 -5.00
N ALA A 184 -12.07 12.18 -3.79
CA ALA A 184 -12.52 13.07 -2.72
C ALA A 184 -11.90 14.48 -2.80
N LYS A 185 -11.10 14.81 -3.83
CA LYS A 185 -10.41 16.09 -3.96
C LYS A 185 -11.35 17.30 -3.95
N GLY A 186 -12.58 17.15 -4.46
CA GLY A 186 -13.59 18.22 -4.41
C GLY A 186 -14.00 18.59 -2.98
N ASP A 187 -13.96 17.62 -2.07
CA ASP A 187 -14.28 17.79 -0.65
C ASP A 187 -13.02 18.09 0.18
N LEU A 188 -11.84 17.74 -0.34
CA LEU A 188 -10.54 17.88 0.32
C LEU A 188 -9.57 18.69 -0.57
N PRO A 189 -9.64 20.03 -0.54
CA PRO A 189 -8.97 20.89 -1.53
C PRO A 189 -7.44 20.78 -1.53
N ASN A 190 -6.82 20.35 -0.43
CA ASN A 190 -5.37 20.16 -0.34
C ASN A 190 -4.91 18.75 -0.81
N LEU A 191 -5.84 17.91 -1.27
CA LEU A 191 -5.52 16.59 -1.78
C LEU A 191 -4.95 16.70 -3.19
N ARG A 192 -3.82 16.03 -3.44
CA ARG A 192 -3.15 15.95 -4.74
C ARG A 192 -2.92 14.51 -5.16
N GLY A 193 -2.72 14.29 -6.46
CA GLY A 193 -2.39 13.00 -7.00
C GLY A 193 -0.88 12.85 -7.22
N VAL A 194 -0.33 11.71 -6.82
CA VAL A 194 1.04 11.33 -7.14
C VAL A 194 1.02 10.03 -7.94
N ARG A 195 1.28 10.15 -9.23
CA ARG A 195 1.25 9.04 -10.18
C ARG A 195 2.37 8.04 -9.87
N GLY A 196 2.00 6.77 -9.81
CA GLY A 196 2.92 5.64 -9.72
C GLY A 196 2.69 4.67 -10.84
N GLU A 197 3.73 4.45 -11.63
CA GLU A 197 3.71 3.49 -12.74
C GLU A 197 4.44 2.22 -12.34
N ARG A 198 3.90 1.08 -12.77
CA ARG A 198 4.45 -0.25 -12.51
C ARG A 198 4.37 -1.14 -13.73
N ILE A 199 5.22 -2.15 -13.76
CA ILE A 199 5.19 -3.25 -14.72
C ILE A 199 5.10 -4.55 -13.93
N VAL A 200 4.28 -5.49 -14.38
CA VAL A 200 4.23 -6.85 -13.86
C VAL A 200 4.77 -7.78 -14.93
N VAL A 201 5.72 -8.59 -14.54
CA VAL A 201 6.36 -9.55 -15.43
C VAL A 201 6.20 -10.97 -14.90
N LYS A 202 6.28 -11.93 -15.81
CA LYS A 202 6.35 -13.35 -15.49
C LYS A 202 7.68 -13.92 -15.99
N SER A 203 8.42 -14.56 -15.12
CA SER A 203 9.70 -15.21 -15.43
C SER A 203 9.72 -16.64 -14.89
N ARG A 204 10.42 -17.52 -15.59
CA ARG A 204 10.72 -18.88 -15.12
C ARG A 204 12.11 -18.98 -14.52
N GLU A 205 12.96 -18.01 -14.77
CA GLU A 205 14.37 -18.00 -14.39
C GLU A 205 14.63 -17.16 -13.14
N VAL A 206 13.94 -16.02 -13.00
CA VAL A 206 14.02 -15.20 -11.79
C VAL A 206 13.36 -15.95 -10.63
N ASN A 207 14.05 -15.98 -9.49
CA ASN A 207 13.57 -16.72 -8.32
C ASN A 207 13.78 -15.93 -7.03
N PHE A 208 13.13 -14.77 -6.93
CA PHE A 208 13.10 -14.01 -5.67
C PHE A 208 12.00 -14.53 -4.74
N SER A 209 12.37 -14.77 -3.48
CA SER A 209 11.45 -15.23 -2.45
C SER A 209 10.80 -14.08 -1.66
N ARG A 210 11.37 -12.88 -1.72
CA ARG A 210 10.98 -11.67 -0.97
C ARG A 210 11.15 -10.40 -1.78
N PRO A 211 10.58 -9.26 -1.34
CA PRO A 211 10.85 -7.98 -1.98
C PRO A 211 12.34 -7.64 -1.95
N VAL A 212 12.86 -7.23 -3.10
CA VAL A 212 14.22 -6.72 -3.24
C VAL A 212 14.16 -5.29 -3.75
N ARG A 213 14.73 -4.37 -2.98
CA ARG A 213 14.84 -2.94 -3.32
C ARG A 213 16.25 -2.66 -3.82
N LEU A 214 16.39 -2.26 -5.07
CA LEU A 214 17.65 -1.75 -5.62
C LEU A 214 17.69 -0.25 -5.46
N LEU A 215 18.64 0.23 -4.66
CA LEU A 215 18.90 1.66 -4.50
C LEU A 215 19.63 2.17 -5.73
N HIS A 216 19.13 3.27 -6.25
CA HIS A 216 19.76 4.01 -7.34
C HIS A 216 19.53 5.50 -7.10
N PRO A 217 20.52 6.40 -7.30
CA PRO A 217 20.41 7.83 -6.97
C PRO A 217 19.23 8.55 -7.64
N ARG A 218 18.81 8.08 -8.83
CA ARG A 218 17.72 8.69 -9.60
C ARG A 218 16.45 7.85 -9.69
N PHE A 219 16.59 6.52 -9.71
CA PHE A 219 15.48 5.59 -10.00
C PHE A 219 15.51 4.39 -9.05
N PRO A 220 15.23 4.57 -7.75
CA PRO A 220 15.12 3.43 -6.85
C PRO A 220 13.91 2.58 -7.27
N VAL A 221 14.14 1.28 -7.46
CA VAL A 221 13.11 0.33 -7.87
C VAL A 221 13.04 -0.80 -6.86
N TYR A 222 11.88 -1.35 -6.68
CA TYR A 222 11.68 -2.57 -5.92
C TYR A 222 10.97 -3.62 -6.78
N VAL A 223 11.37 -4.86 -6.59
CA VAL A 223 10.75 -6.03 -7.20
C VAL A 223 10.04 -6.80 -6.10
N VAL A 224 8.75 -7.06 -6.28
CA VAL A 224 7.92 -7.77 -5.31
C VAL A 224 7.42 -9.08 -5.92
N PRO A 225 7.75 -10.24 -5.34
CA PRO A 225 7.24 -11.51 -5.82
C PRO A 225 5.77 -11.68 -5.43
N TRP A 226 4.92 -12.01 -6.41
CA TRP A 226 3.51 -12.32 -6.18
C TRP A 226 3.20 -13.83 -6.31
N GLY A 227 4.26 -14.66 -6.32
CA GLY A 227 4.17 -16.09 -6.46
C GLY A 227 4.06 -16.57 -7.91
N LYS A 228 4.31 -17.86 -8.13
CA LYS A 228 4.21 -18.53 -9.43
C LYS A 228 5.03 -17.87 -10.55
N GLY A 229 6.18 -17.29 -10.20
CA GLY A 229 7.06 -16.59 -11.14
C GLY A 229 6.56 -15.22 -11.60
N VAL A 230 5.56 -14.66 -10.93
CA VAL A 230 5.05 -13.31 -11.20
C VAL A 230 5.72 -12.30 -10.29
N TYR A 231 6.22 -11.21 -10.88
CA TYR A 231 6.94 -10.15 -10.17
C TYR A 231 6.38 -8.78 -10.55
N MET A 232 6.14 -7.94 -9.55
CA MET A 232 5.85 -6.53 -9.79
C MET A 232 7.14 -5.72 -9.67
N ILE A 233 7.41 -4.91 -10.69
CA ILE A 233 8.52 -3.96 -10.78
C ILE A 233 7.94 -2.55 -10.62
N GLY A 234 8.39 -1.82 -9.63
CA GLY A 234 7.85 -0.50 -9.33
C GLY A 234 8.76 0.35 -8.45
N ALA A 235 8.36 1.53 -8.26
CA ALA A 235 7.35 2.27 -8.98
C ALA A 235 7.83 3.72 -9.14
N THR A 236 7.37 4.36 -10.19
CA THR A 236 7.66 5.79 -10.37
C THR A 236 6.97 6.65 -9.32
N VAL A 237 7.48 7.85 -9.14
CA VAL A 237 6.89 8.91 -8.31
C VAL A 237 6.86 10.17 -9.16
N ILE A 238 5.67 10.51 -9.69
CA ILE A 238 5.49 11.62 -10.61
C ILE A 238 4.36 12.50 -10.07
N GLU A 239 4.62 13.79 -9.92
CA GLU A 239 3.59 14.77 -9.53
C GLU A 239 2.59 14.95 -10.68
N SER A 240 1.57 14.10 -10.71
CA SER A 240 0.51 14.09 -11.72
C SER A 240 -0.70 13.32 -11.20
N GLU A 241 -1.89 13.72 -11.63
CA GLU A 241 -3.17 13.06 -11.35
C GLU A 241 -3.60 12.11 -12.47
N GLU A 242 -2.85 12.06 -13.56
CA GLU A 242 -3.19 11.23 -14.70
C GLU A 242 -3.06 9.74 -14.36
N ALA A 243 -4.08 8.97 -14.74
CA ALA A 243 -4.14 7.52 -14.61
C ALA A 243 -4.02 6.81 -15.98
N GLY A 244 -3.47 7.49 -16.99
CA GLY A 244 -3.28 6.94 -18.34
C GLY A 244 -2.18 5.88 -18.42
N PRO A 245 -1.87 5.38 -19.63
CA PRO A 245 -0.80 4.40 -19.87
C PRO A 245 0.55 4.86 -19.34
N ILE A 246 1.44 3.91 -19.06
CA ILE A 246 2.81 4.24 -18.64
C ILE A 246 3.58 4.89 -19.80
N SER A 247 4.53 5.76 -19.45
CA SER A 247 5.39 6.38 -20.45
C SER A 247 6.53 5.45 -20.88
N VAL A 248 7.05 5.68 -22.10
CA VAL A 248 8.25 4.97 -22.59
C VAL A 248 9.44 5.20 -21.63
N ARG A 249 9.61 6.41 -21.11
CA ARG A 249 10.67 6.72 -20.13
C ARG A 249 10.52 5.83 -18.90
N SER A 250 9.34 5.80 -18.30
CA SER A 250 9.11 4.99 -17.10
C SER A 250 9.31 3.51 -17.34
N ALA A 251 8.89 3.01 -18.51
CA ALA A 251 9.12 1.60 -18.88
C ALA A 251 10.63 1.29 -18.97
N LEU A 252 11.40 2.17 -19.62
CA LEU A 252 12.86 2.02 -19.71
C LEU A 252 13.53 2.06 -18.35
N ASP A 253 13.17 3.02 -17.48
CA ASP A 253 13.74 3.15 -16.15
C ASP A 253 13.45 1.92 -15.28
N LEU A 254 12.20 1.46 -15.26
CA LEU A 254 11.79 0.30 -14.47
C LEU A 254 12.46 -1.00 -14.97
N LEU A 255 12.41 -1.27 -16.27
CA LEU A 255 12.94 -2.50 -16.85
C LEU A 255 14.46 -2.53 -16.82
N SER A 256 15.15 -1.41 -17.09
CA SER A 256 16.60 -1.33 -17.00
C SER A 256 17.11 -1.56 -15.58
N THR A 257 16.37 -1.06 -14.58
CA THR A 257 16.73 -1.26 -13.16
C THR A 257 16.45 -2.71 -12.72
N ALA A 258 15.36 -3.32 -13.19
CA ALA A 258 15.10 -4.74 -12.95
C ALA A 258 16.18 -5.62 -13.60
N TYR A 259 16.58 -5.31 -14.82
CA TYR A 259 17.71 -5.99 -15.51
C TYR A 259 19.03 -5.84 -14.76
N ALA A 260 19.31 -4.65 -14.20
CA ALA A 260 20.50 -4.44 -13.38
C ALA A 260 20.45 -5.23 -12.06
N LEU A 261 19.26 -5.45 -11.51
CA LEU A 261 19.06 -6.30 -10.33
C LEU A 261 19.28 -7.76 -10.67
N ASP A 262 18.66 -8.26 -11.75
CA ASP A 262 18.86 -9.62 -12.27
C ASP A 262 18.70 -9.66 -13.80
N PRO A 263 19.77 -9.97 -14.58
CA PRO A 263 19.68 -10.08 -16.04
C PRO A 263 18.65 -11.08 -16.57
N ALA A 264 18.25 -12.08 -15.79
CA ALA A 264 17.18 -13.00 -16.16
C ALA A 264 15.83 -12.31 -16.39
N PHE A 265 15.66 -11.06 -15.93
CA PHE A 265 14.49 -10.25 -16.31
C PHE A 265 14.42 -9.87 -17.79
N ALA A 266 15.53 -9.98 -18.56
CA ALA A 266 15.53 -9.71 -19.98
C ALA A 266 14.56 -10.61 -20.75
N GLU A 267 14.42 -11.86 -20.31
CA GLU A 267 13.57 -12.86 -20.97
C GLU A 267 12.19 -13.00 -20.28
N ALA A 268 11.87 -12.12 -19.33
CA ALA A 268 10.58 -12.14 -18.66
C ALA A 268 9.46 -11.59 -19.57
N GLU A 269 8.31 -12.23 -19.56
CA GLU A 269 7.11 -11.79 -20.25
C GLU A 269 6.45 -10.60 -19.51
N ILE A 270 6.20 -9.49 -20.19
CA ILE A 270 5.39 -8.40 -19.62
C ILE A 270 3.92 -8.81 -19.67
N VAL A 271 3.33 -9.06 -18.50
CA VAL A 271 1.93 -9.55 -18.41
C VAL A 271 0.94 -8.44 -18.05
N LEU A 272 1.39 -7.37 -17.39
CA LEU A 272 0.56 -6.23 -17.05
C LEU A 272 1.42 -4.97 -16.90
N GLN A 273 0.87 -3.84 -17.29
CA GLN A 273 1.44 -2.54 -17.02
C GLN A 273 0.34 -1.54 -16.67
N GLY A 274 0.65 -0.53 -15.87
CA GLY A 274 -0.35 0.46 -15.54
C GLY A 274 0.14 1.47 -14.52
N ALA A 275 -0.70 2.47 -14.30
CA ALA A 275 -0.44 3.56 -13.39
C ALA A 275 -1.66 3.84 -12.51
N GLY A 276 -1.41 4.28 -11.28
CA GLY A 276 -2.43 4.78 -10.38
C GLY A 276 -2.01 6.11 -9.77
N ALA A 277 -2.94 7.03 -9.63
CA ALA A 277 -2.72 8.29 -8.93
C ALA A 277 -2.98 8.09 -7.42
N ARG A 278 -1.91 8.17 -6.63
CA ARG A 278 -1.96 8.02 -5.17
C ARG A 278 -2.49 9.30 -4.55
N PRO A 279 -3.49 9.24 -3.67
CA PRO A 279 -3.96 10.43 -2.96
C PRO A 279 -2.94 10.84 -1.89
N ALA A 280 -2.50 12.09 -1.90
CA ALA A 280 -1.51 12.62 -0.97
C ALA A 280 -1.88 14.03 -0.52
N PHE A 281 -1.66 14.33 0.77
CA PHE A 281 -1.60 15.71 1.26
C PHE A 281 -0.18 16.28 1.02
N PRO A 282 0.01 17.60 1.14
CA PRO A 282 1.31 18.22 0.88
C PRO A 282 2.48 17.63 1.70
N ASP A 283 2.20 17.18 2.92
CA ASP A 283 3.16 16.57 3.85
C ASP A 283 3.25 15.03 3.71
N ASN A 284 2.50 14.43 2.78
CA ASN A 284 2.40 12.98 2.58
C ASN A 284 1.93 12.17 3.83
N ARG A 285 1.33 12.83 4.83
CA ARG A 285 0.80 12.17 6.02
C ARG A 285 -0.65 11.71 5.80
N PRO A 286 -1.02 10.51 6.27
CA PRO A 286 -2.41 10.07 6.26
C PRO A 286 -3.24 10.92 7.21
N ARG A 287 -4.52 11.13 6.89
CA ARG A 287 -5.43 11.90 7.75
C ARG A 287 -6.78 11.20 7.90
N ILE A 288 -7.30 11.28 9.11
CA ILE A 288 -8.70 11.03 9.47
C ILE A 288 -9.30 12.41 9.79
N ILE A 289 -10.20 12.89 8.93
CA ILE A 289 -10.81 14.21 9.07
C ILE A 289 -12.27 14.02 9.43
N VAL A 290 -12.68 14.53 10.58
CA VAL A 290 -14.06 14.43 11.07
C VAL A 290 -14.78 15.74 10.79
N ALA A 291 -15.89 15.67 10.03
CA ALA A 291 -16.70 16.80 9.62
C ALA A 291 -18.18 16.45 9.72
N GLU A 292 -18.85 16.92 10.77
CA GLU A 292 -20.27 16.62 11.05
C GLU A 292 -20.54 15.10 10.98
N ARG A 293 -21.31 14.66 9.95
CA ARG A 293 -21.59 13.23 9.74
C ARG A 293 -20.60 12.52 8.81
N TYR A 294 -19.52 13.19 8.38
CA TYR A 294 -18.52 12.61 7.50
C TYR A 294 -17.20 12.34 8.24
N ILE A 295 -16.60 11.20 7.95
CA ILE A 295 -15.21 10.88 8.31
C ILE A 295 -14.46 10.59 7.02
N TYR A 296 -13.50 11.43 6.67
CA TYR A 296 -12.63 11.19 5.52
C TYR A 296 -11.38 10.45 5.96
N VAL A 297 -11.09 9.32 5.33
CA VAL A 297 -9.84 8.56 5.55
C VAL A 297 -9.04 8.62 4.26
N ASN A 298 -8.04 9.49 4.22
CA ASN A 298 -7.38 9.82 2.97
C ASN A 298 -5.91 10.22 3.15
N GLY A 299 -5.20 10.47 2.02
CA GLY A 299 -3.81 10.93 2.02
C GLY A 299 -2.78 9.86 2.33
N LEU A 300 -3.12 8.58 2.17
CA LEU A 300 -2.22 7.48 2.52
C LEU A 300 -1.01 7.35 1.55
N TYR A 301 -0.96 8.14 0.49
CA TYR A 301 0.14 8.21 -0.45
C TYR A 301 0.59 6.82 -0.93
N ARG A 302 1.83 6.42 -0.63
CA ARG A 302 2.41 5.11 -0.98
C ARG A 302 2.03 4.00 -0.01
N HIS A 303 1.44 4.34 1.13
CA HIS A 303 1.31 3.47 2.29
C HIS A 303 -0.10 2.88 2.46
N GLY A 304 -0.93 2.91 1.40
CA GLY A 304 -2.33 2.48 1.46
C GLY A 304 -2.52 1.09 2.05
N PHE A 305 -1.83 0.07 1.53
CA PHE A 305 -1.91 -1.29 2.08
C PHE A 305 -1.34 -1.38 3.49
N LEU A 306 -0.24 -0.69 3.76
CA LEU A 306 0.41 -0.73 5.06
C LEU A 306 -0.46 -0.14 6.17
N LEU A 307 -1.16 0.99 5.91
CA LEU A 307 -1.86 1.76 6.93
C LEU A 307 -3.37 1.52 7.00
N ALA A 308 -4.00 1.02 5.93
CA ALA A 308 -5.45 0.83 5.87
C ALA A 308 -6.02 0.06 7.07
N PRO A 309 -5.45 -1.07 7.51
CA PRO A 309 -6.01 -1.82 8.65
C PRO A 309 -5.99 -1.04 9.96
N VAL A 310 -4.88 -0.37 10.28
CA VAL A 310 -4.78 0.37 11.53
C VAL A 310 -5.64 1.62 11.54
N LEU A 311 -5.79 2.31 10.40
CA LEU A 311 -6.71 3.45 10.29
C LEU A 311 -8.17 3.01 10.43
N ALA A 312 -8.52 1.78 10.02
CA ALA A 312 -9.84 1.23 10.25
C ALA A 312 -10.13 0.98 11.74
N GLU A 313 -9.17 0.43 12.46
CA GLU A 313 -9.29 0.29 13.92
C GLU A 313 -9.43 1.66 14.62
N LEU A 314 -8.61 2.64 14.25
CA LEU A 314 -8.67 3.99 14.83
C LEU A 314 -10.01 4.69 14.58
N VAL A 315 -10.59 4.53 13.38
CA VAL A 315 -11.92 5.08 13.07
C VAL A 315 -13.01 4.37 13.88
N ALA A 316 -12.92 3.05 14.01
CA ALA A 316 -13.89 2.30 14.79
C ALA A 316 -13.81 2.66 16.29
N ASP A 317 -12.59 2.80 16.84
CA ASP A 317 -12.38 3.27 18.22
C ASP A 317 -12.97 4.68 18.43
N TYR A 318 -12.78 5.57 17.45
CA TYR A 318 -13.37 6.91 17.50
C TYR A 318 -14.91 6.86 17.52
N ILE A 319 -15.52 6.05 16.66
CA ILE A 319 -16.98 5.92 16.58
C ILE A 319 -17.59 5.40 17.87
N GLU A 320 -16.91 4.48 18.53
CA GLU A 320 -17.40 3.80 19.76
C GLU A 320 -17.10 4.57 21.03
N THR A 321 -15.94 5.24 21.11
CA THR A 321 -15.42 5.79 22.35
C THR A 321 -15.10 7.30 22.29
N GLY A 322 -15.03 7.86 21.08
CA GLY A 322 -14.53 9.22 20.86
C GLY A 322 -12.99 9.34 20.91
N ALA A 323 -12.26 8.22 21.02
CA ALA A 323 -10.81 8.24 21.10
C ALA A 323 -10.17 8.73 19.79
N THR A 324 -9.20 9.62 19.87
CA THR A 324 -8.45 10.16 18.72
C THR A 324 -6.96 9.94 18.91
N ASP A 325 -6.27 9.74 17.78
CA ASP A 325 -4.80 9.80 17.72
C ASP A 325 -4.42 11.13 17.06
N PRO A 326 -3.77 12.07 17.78
CA PRO A 326 -3.48 13.41 17.27
C PRO A 326 -2.52 13.44 16.08
N GLU A 327 -1.81 12.34 15.83
CA GLU A 327 -0.90 12.23 14.70
C GLU A 327 -1.62 12.05 13.37
N VAL A 328 -2.86 11.53 13.38
CA VAL A 328 -3.65 11.26 12.17
C VAL A 328 -5.03 11.90 12.18
N PHE A 329 -5.62 12.19 13.36
CA PHE A 329 -6.87 12.93 13.42
C PHE A 329 -6.60 14.42 13.28
N VAL A 330 -7.25 15.04 12.31
CA VAL A 330 -7.12 16.47 12.01
C VAL A 330 -8.50 17.10 12.07
N ALA A 331 -8.62 18.24 12.74
CA ALA A 331 -9.85 19.02 12.72
C ALA A 331 -10.14 19.49 11.29
N ASP A 332 -11.44 19.48 10.94
CA ASP A 332 -11.87 20.07 9.67
C ASP A 332 -11.57 21.58 9.70
N SER A 333 -10.75 22.04 8.77
CA SER A 333 -10.35 23.43 8.62
C SER A 333 -11.10 24.14 7.49
N ARG A 334 -12.26 23.60 7.09
CA ARG A 334 -13.13 24.22 6.07
C ARG A 334 -13.91 25.38 6.60
#